data_19bb94cbd21ad75c8045a71e54c943aa
#
_entry.id   19bb94cbd21ad75c8045a71e54c943aa
#
_cell.length_a   1.000
_cell.length_b   1.000
_cell.length_c   1.000
_cell.angle_alpha   90.00
_cell.angle_beta   90.00
_cell.angle_gamma   90.00
#
_symmetry.space_group_name_H-M   'P 1'
#
loop_
_entity.id
_entity.type
_entity.pdbx_description
1 polymer ?
#
loop_
_entity_poly.entity_id
_entity_poly.type
_entity_poly.pdbx_seq_one_letter_code
_entity_poly.pdbx_strand_id
1 'polypeptide(L)'
;KLHGFGLDREYDLLVAEHFDEAMLGAGGVLNVGESVVRGDLVLTDTDDEWVTSLVVNWSYSWVWGGHNVSGVAEYFFIGFGLRQDDYRPDKIAASDELIGRIQRGELFTLGRHYLGASMQVEVTPLLNVSPNLFYNLGDNSALAQVILQWDLAQDWQVLGALNLPLGPPGTEYGGLETGQDDLNLGTGPGLFAQIAFYF
;
A
#
# COMPACT_ATOMS: atom_id res chain seq x y z
N LYS A 1 14.28 -11.65 -16.94
CA LYS A 1 13.23 -12.28 -16.12
C LYS A 1 13.08 -13.73 -16.49
N LEU A 2 13.03 -14.65 -15.51
CA LEU A 2 12.68 -16.06 -15.64
C LEU A 2 11.35 -16.29 -14.94
N HIS A 3 10.42 -16.96 -15.61
CA HIS A 3 9.11 -17.33 -15.07
C HIS A 3 8.93 -18.84 -15.14
N GLY A 4 8.42 -19.44 -14.07
CA GLY A 4 8.09 -20.86 -14.02
C GLY A 4 6.73 -21.06 -13.36
N PHE A 5 6.05 -22.15 -13.73
CA PHE A 5 4.73 -22.46 -13.20
C PHE A 5 4.57 -23.97 -12.97
N GLY A 6 3.69 -24.31 -12.03
CA GLY A 6 3.24 -25.67 -11.73
C GLY A 6 1.73 -25.68 -11.52
N LEU A 7 1.17 -26.80 -11.05
CA LEU A 7 -0.29 -26.95 -10.91
C LEU A 7 -0.92 -25.91 -9.95
N ASP A 8 -0.25 -25.62 -8.82
CA ASP A 8 -0.79 -24.75 -7.77
C ASP A 8 0.15 -23.59 -7.40
N ARG A 9 1.20 -23.35 -8.20
CA ARG A 9 2.23 -22.36 -7.89
C ARG A 9 2.85 -21.76 -9.13
N GLU A 10 3.24 -20.51 -9.00
CA GLU A 10 4.04 -19.79 -9.97
C GLU A 10 5.24 -19.16 -9.26
N TYR A 11 6.32 -18.94 -9.97
CA TYR A 11 7.50 -18.23 -9.46
C TYR A 11 8.16 -17.40 -10.55
N ASP A 12 8.73 -16.31 -10.11
CA ASP A 12 9.48 -15.38 -10.93
C ASP A 12 10.85 -15.11 -10.34
N LEU A 13 11.86 -15.00 -11.22
CA LEU A 13 13.17 -14.47 -10.89
C LEU A 13 13.46 -13.31 -11.83
N LEU A 14 13.98 -12.23 -11.29
CA LEU A 14 14.32 -11.01 -12.00
C LEU A 14 15.75 -10.59 -11.69
N VAL A 15 16.47 -10.22 -12.72
CA VAL A 15 17.69 -9.41 -12.63
C VAL A 15 17.42 -8.19 -13.48
N ALA A 16 17.66 -7.01 -12.93
CA ALA A 16 17.41 -5.73 -13.58
C ALA A 16 18.44 -4.69 -13.12
N GLU A 17 18.49 -3.59 -13.82
CA GLU A 17 19.19 -2.38 -13.45
C GLU A 17 18.19 -1.23 -13.52
N HIS A 18 18.16 -0.37 -12.52
CA HIS A 18 17.24 0.75 -12.42
C HIS A 18 17.93 1.91 -11.68
N PHE A 19 18.02 3.07 -12.32
CA PHE A 19 18.79 4.23 -11.82
C PHE A 19 20.25 3.90 -11.41
N ASP A 20 20.93 3.12 -12.26
CA ASP A 20 22.31 2.64 -12.05
C ASP A 20 22.48 1.68 -10.85
N GLU A 21 21.39 1.20 -10.26
CA GLU A 21 21.37 0.22 -9.19
C GLU A 21 21.02 -1.17 -9.72
N ALA A 22 21.81 -2.18 -9.36
CA ALA A 22 21.49 -3.57 -9.69
C ALA A 22 20.40 -4.12 -8.77
N MET A 23 19.43 -4.82 -9.35
CA MET A 23 18.30 -5.39 -8.62
C MET A 23 18.20 -6.89 -8.88
N LEU A 24 17.96 -7.64 -7.79
CA LEU A 24 17.62 -9.07 -7.83
C LEU A 24 16.23 -9.23 -7.24
N GLY A 25 15.32 -9.82 -7.99
CA GLY A 25 13.95 -10.05 -7.56
C GLY A 25 13.59 -11.53 -7.56
N ALA A 26 12.82 -11.96 -6.58
CA ALA A 26 12.19 -13.28 -6.53
C ALA A 26 10.75 -13.12 -6.08
N GLY A 27 9.82 -13.74 -6.80
CA GLY A 27 8.40 -13.70 -6.47
C GLY A 27 7.74 -15.04 -6.67
N GLY A 28 6.57 -15.22 -6.05
CA GLY A 28 5.81 -16.42 -6.19
C GLY A 28 4.34 -16.27 -5.81
N VAL A 29 3.54 -17.17 -6.39
CA VAL A 29 2.11 -17.31 -6.12
C VAL A 29 1.84 -18.75 -5.73
N LEU A 30 1.09 -18.94 -4.67
CA LEU A 30 0.68 -20.26 -4.17
C LEU A 30 -0.82 -20.25 -3.91
N ASN A 31 -1.52 -21.23 -4.50
CA ASN A 31 -2.92 -21.50 -4.16
C ASN A 31 -2.98 -22.38 -2.91
N VAL A 32 -3.68 -21.91 -1.88
CA VAL A 32 -3.85 -22.62 -0.60
C VAL A 32 -5.35 -22.78 -0.34
N GLY A 33 -5.87 -23.93 -0.76
CA GLY A 33 -7.32 -24.16 -0.74
C GLY A 33 -8.02 -23.19 -1.68
N GLU A 34 -8.94 -22.39 -1.14
CA GLU A 34 -9.70 -21.36 -1.86
C GLU A 34 -9.05 -19.97 -1.77
N SER A 35 -7.87 -19.87 -1.15
CA SER A 35 -7.13 -18.63 -1.01
C SER A 35 -5.87 -18.63 -1.87
N VAL A 36 -5.35 -17.43 -2.12
CA VAL A 36 -4.10 -17.22 -2.85
C VAL A 36 -3.14 -16.45 -1.96
N VAL A 37 -1.92 -16.97 -1.84
CA VAL A 37 -0.79 -16.28 -1.19
C VAL A 37 0.20 -15.86 -2.27
N ARG A 38 0.66 -14.61 -2.20
CA ARG A 38 1.72 -14.07 -3.07
C ARG A 38 2.81 -13.46 -2.21
N GLY A 39 4.03 -13.53 -2.70
CA GLY A 39 5.15 -12.86 -2.07
C GLY A 39 6.17 -12.45 -3.09
N ASP A 40 6.75 -11.26 -2.91
CA ASP A 40 7.82 -10.73 -3.72
C ASP A 40 8.91 -10.18 -2.82
N LEU A 41 10.14 -10.54 -3.13
CA LEU A 41 11.37 -10.09 -2.49
C LEU A 41 12.22 -9.37 -3.53
N VAL A 42 12.72 -8.20 -3.19
CA VAL A 42 13.68 -7.45 -4.01
C VAL A 42 14.90 -7.10 -3.16
N LEU A 43 16.06 -7.35 -3.72
CA LEU A 43 17.35 -6.90 -3.22
C LEU A 43 17.87 -5.85 -4.18
N THR A 44 18.19 -4.68 -3.69
CA THR A 44 18.76 -3.56 -4.47
C THR A 44 20.15 -3.26 -3.98
N ASP A 45 21.12 -3.24 -4.90
CA ASP A 45 22.51 -2.90 -4.64
C ASP A 45 22.66 -1.38 -4.73
N THR A 46 22.75 -0.73 -3.59
CA THR A 46 22.99 0.71 -3.48
C THR A 46 24.49 0.97 -3.34
N ASP A 47 24.92 2.22 -3.41
CA ASP A 47 26.34 2.59 -3.22
C ASP A 47 26.90 2.15 -1.85
N ASP A 48 26.04 2.05 -0.84
CA ASP A 48 26.43 1.76 0.54
C ASP A 48 26.21 0.30 0.95
N GLU A 49 25.05 -0.27 0.62
CA GLU A 49 24.67 -1.63 1.07
C GLU A 49 23.58 -2.26 0.18
N TRP A 50 23.41 -3.57 0.29
CA TRP A 50 22.24 -4.27 -0.26
C TRP A 50 21.01 -4.01 0.58
N VAL A 51 20.01 -3.43 -0.02
CA VAL A 51 18.73 -3.12 0.66
C VAL A 51 17.65 -4.11 0.24
N THR A 52 16.94 -4.63 1.22
CA THR A 52 15.85 -5.61 1.03
C THR A 52 14.50 -4.91 1.08
N SER A 53 13.62 -5.27 0.16
CA SER A 53 12.19 -4.97 0.23
C SER A 53 11.39 -6.25 0.00
N LEU A 54 10.29 -6.41 0.73
CA LEU A 54 9.44 -7.60 0.73
C LEU A 54 7.98 -7.20 0.78
N VAL A 55 7.15 -7.89 -0.01
CA VAL A 55 5.70 -7.88 0.16
C VAL A 55 5.18 -9.30 0.24
N VAL A 56 4.25 -9.53 1.14
CA VAL A 56 3.49 -10.79 1.21
C VAL A 56 2.04 -10.45 1.34
N ASN A 57 1.20 -11.01 0.47
CA ASN A 57 -0.24 -10.86 0.57
C ASN A 57 -0.97 -12.20 0.59
N TRP A 58 -2.13 -12.19 1.21
CA TRP A 58 -3.10 -13.26 1.22
C TRP A 58 -4.43 -12.70 0.72
N SER A 59 -5.07 -13.38 -0.22
CA SER A 59 -6.37 -13.00 -0.77
C SER A 59 -7.35 -14.16 -0.72
N TYR A 60 -8.61 -13.84 -0.40
CA TYR A 60 -9.70 -14.79 -0.28
C TYR A 60 -11.02 -14.15 -0.71
N SER A 61 -11.92 -14.96 -1.29
CA SER A 61 -13.27 -14.54 -1.65
C SER A 61 -14.29 -15.46 -1.02
N TRP A 62 -15.37 -14.86 -0.47
CA TRP A 62 -16.44 -15.59 0.21
C TRP A 62 -17.80 -14.91 0.03
N VAL A 63 -18.84 -15.57 0.47
CA VAL A 63 -20.18 -14.98 0.55
C VAL A 63 -20.49 -14.66 2.02
N TRP A 64 -20.88 -13.41 2.30
CA TRP A 64 -21.28 -12.97 3.63
C TRP A 64 -22.63 -12.26 3.56
N GLY A 65 -23.63 -12.80 4.30
CA GLY A 65 -24.97 -12.22 4.30
C GLY A 65 -25.69 -12.18 2.94
N GLY A 66 -25.28 -13.05 2.00
CA GLY A 66 -25.79 -13.07 0.63
C GLY A 66 -25.06 -12.14 -0.34
N HIS A 67 -24.01 -11.44 0.11
CA HIS A 67 -23.18 -10.57 -0.70
C HIS A 67 -21.86 -11.24 -1.05
N ASN A 68 -21.37 -11.03 -2.27
CA ASN A 68 -20.02 -11.45 -2.65
C ASN A 68 -19.01 -10.50 -1.97
N VAL A 69 -18.03 -11.11 -1.33
CA VAL A 69 -16.97 -10.37 -0.64
C VAL A 69 -15.62 -10.91 -1.12
N SER A 70 -14.69 -10.04 -1.43
CA SER A 70 -13.29 -10.37 -1.63
C SER A 70 -12.43 -9.54 -0.69
N GLY A 71 -11.40 -10.16 -0.12
CA GLY A 71 -10.50 -9.52 0.83
C GLY A 71 -9.05 -9.80 0.51
N VAL A 72 -8.20 -8.84 0.83
CA VAL A 72 -6.73 -8.93 0.76
C VAL A 72 -6.17 -8.42 2.07
N ALA A 73 -5.23 -9.18 2.62
CA ALA A 73 -4.38 -8.73 3.72
C ALA A 73 -2.93 -8.76 3.24
N GLU A 74 -2.16 -7.73 3.54
CA GLU A 74 -0.83 -7.56 3.00
C GLU A 74 0.14 -7.03 4.05
N TYR A 75 1.36 -7.55 4.06
CA TYR A 75 2.47 -7.04 4.83
C TYR A 75 3.55 -6.53 3.88
N PHE A 76 4.02 -5.31 4.13
CA PHE A 76 5.13 -4.70 3.43
C PHE A 76 6.31 -4.48 4.38
N PHE A 77 7.48 -4.85 3.90
CA PHE A 77 8.75 -4.42 4.46
C PHE A 77 9.50 -3.60 3.40
N ILE A 78 9.82 -2.36 3.73
CA ILE A 78 10.51 -1.42 2.84
C ILE A 78 11.84 -1.06 3.50
N GLY A 79 12.92 -1.69 3.03
CA GLY A 79 14.25 -1.50 3.61
C GLY A 79 14.79 -0.07 3.57
N PHE A 80 14.31 0.74 2.62
CA PHE A 80 14.66 2.15 2.45
C PHE A 80 13.99 3.10 3.44
N GLY A 81 12.95 2.66 4.15
CA GLY A 81 12.25 3.47 5.15
C GLY A 81 13.12 3.77 6.38
N LEU A 82 12.72 4.75 7.16
CA LEU A 82 13.41 5.15 8.39
C LEU A 82 13.37 4.02 9.44
N ARG A 83 14.51 3.79 10.10
CA ARG A 83 14.68 2.66 11.05
C ARG A 83 14.05 2.90 12.42
N GLN A 84 13.89 4.16 12.82
CA GLN A 84 13.53 4.53 14.19
C GLN A 84 12.12 5.08 14.33
N ASP A 85 11.31 5.07 13.24
CA ASP A 85 9.96 5.61 13.21
C ASP A 85 9.88 7.06 13.78
N ASP A 86 10.98 7.79 13.64
CA ASP A 86 11.16 9.19 14.02
C ASP A 86 11.16 10.03 12.74
N TYR A 87 10.03 10.64 12.47
CA TYR A 87 9.78 11.40 11.22
C TYR A 87 10.02 12.90 11.38
N ARG A 88 10.86 13.30 12.32
CA ARG A 88 11.29 14.70 12.42
C ARG A 88 12.03 15.14 11.16
N PRO A 89 11.92 16.44 10.79
CA PRO A 89 12.52 16.96 9.55
C PRO A 89 14.00 16.67 9.40
N ASP A 90 14.77 16.76 10.51
CA ASP A 90 16.20 16.48 10.52
C ASP A 90 16.52 15.01 10.22
N LYS A 91 15.67 14.09 10.65
CA LYS A 91 15.82 12.65 10.41
C LYS A 91 15.46 12.26 8.97
N ILE A 92 14.37 12.83 8.47
CA ILE A 92 13.99 12.64 7.05
C ILE A 92 15.09 13.22 6.16
N ALA A 93 15.54 14.47 6.43
CA ALA A 93 16.56 15.15 5.64
C ALA A 93 17.95 14.47 5.69
N ALA A 94 18.23 13.67 6.72
CA ALA A 94 19.48 12.92 6.84
C ALA A 94 19.47 11.60 6.05
N SER A 95 18.35 11.21 5.41
CA SER A 95 18.23 9.98 4.64
C SER A 95 18.16 10.30 3.14
N ASP A 96 19.32 10.46 2.50
CA ASP A 96 19.44 10.78 1.08
C ASP A 96 18.76 9.71 0.21
N GLU A 97 18.90 8.43 0.58
CA GLU A 97 18.25 7.29 -0.08
C GLU A 97 16.72 7.40 -0.08
N LEU A 98 16.12 7.65 1.10
CA LEU A 98 14.67 7.80 1.22
C LEU A 98 14.16 8.98 0.38
N ILE A 99 14.82 10.15 0.51
CA ILE A 99 14.45 11.36 -0.22
C ILE A 99 14.58 11.15 -1.73
N GLY A 100 15.69 10.59 -2.18
CA GLY A 100 15.93 10.30 -3.59
C GLY A 100 14.82 9.40 -4.18
N ARG A 101 14.42 8.35 -3.47
CA ARG A 101 13.36 7.44 -3.91
C ARG A 101 11.97 8.08 -3.90
N ILE A 102 11.67 8.91 -2.92
CA ILE A 102 10.42 9.69 -2.90
C ILE A 102 10.38 10.66 -4.09
N GLN A 103 11.45 11.36 -4.37
CA GLN A 103 11.55 12.29 -5.50
C GLN A 103 11.41 11.60 -6.87
N ARG A 104 11.92 10.37 -7.00
CA ARG A 104 11.75 9.54 -8.19
C ARG A 104 10.37 8.87 -8.29
N GLY A 105 9.52 8.99 -7.25
CA GLY A 105 8.22 8.37 -7.17
C GLY A 105 8.26 6.85 -6.94
N GLU A 106 9.36 6.34 -6.42
CA GLU A 106 9.53 4.92 -6.08
C GLU A 106 8.93 4.57 -4.72
N LEU A 107 8.91 5.53 -3.80
CA LEU A 107 8.35 5.39 -2.45
C LEU A 107 7.34 6.49 -2.15
N PHE A 108 6.32 6.11 -1.38
CA PHE A 108 5.25 7.02 -0.91
C PHE A 108 5.08 6.95 0.62
N THR A 109 5.96 6.24 1.31
CA THR A 109 5.90 5.96 2.74
C THR A 109 7.25 6.26 3.38
N LEU A 110 7.25 6.55 4.68
CA LEU A 110 8.45 6.94 5.43
C LEU A 110 9.01 5.81 6.29
N GLY A 111 8.16 4.94 6.81
CA GLY A 111 8.55 3.84 7.69
C GLY A 111 8.98 2.58 6.92
N ARG A 112 9.23 1.51 7.67
CA ARG A 112 9.69 0.23 7.10
C ARG A 112 8.63 -0.86 7.07
N HIS A 113 7.71 -0.87 8.01
CA HIS A 113 6.80 -1.97 8.25
C HIS A 113 5.34 -1.53 8.16
N TYR A 114 4.60 -2.10 7.25
CA TYR A 114 3.20 -1.77 7.04
C TYR A 114 2.32 -3.01 6.97
N LEU A 115 1.09 -2.87 7.46
CA LEU A 115 0.01 -3.80 7.18
C LEU A 115 -1.03 -3.10 6.31
N GLY A 116 -1.38 -3.72 5.19
CA GLY A 116 -2.50 -3.34 4.35
C GLY A 116 -3.65 -4.32 4.52
N ALA A 117 -4.87 -3.83 4.56
CA ALA A 117 -6.07 -4.64 4.46
C ALA A 117 -7.06 -3.95 3.53
N SER A 118 -7.62 -4.70 2.60
CA SER A 118 -8.65 -4.24 1.68
C SER A 118 -9.77 -5.26 1.62
N MET A 119 -11.00 -4.80 1.56
CA MET A 119 -12.15 -5.66 1.33
C MET A 119 -13.05 -4.99 0.30
N GLN A 120 -13.59 -5.75 -0.64
CA GLN A 120 -14.61 -5.31 -1.57
C GLN A 120 -15.90 -6.08 -1.28
N VAL A 121 -16.97 -5.36 -1.06
CA VAL A 121 -18.30 -5.91 -0.81
C VAL A 121 -19.22 -5.51 -1.95
N GLU A 122 -19.74 -6.48 -2.68
CA GLU A 122 -20.82 -6.29 -3.63
C GLU A 122 -22.15 -6.18 -2.88
N VAL A 123 -22.50 -4.95 -2.45
CA VAL A 123 -23.73 -4.68 -1.71
C VAL A 123 -24.97 -4.94 -2.57
N THR A 124 -24.89 -4.56 -3.84
CA THR A 124 -25.80 -4.95 -4.91
C THR A 124 -24.98 -5.15 -6.19
N PRO A 125 -25.53 -5.78 -7.26
CA PRO A 125 -24.81 -5.88 -8.54
C PRO A 125 -24.35 -4.54 -9.14
N LEU A 126 -24.91 -3.42 -8.68
CA LEU A 126 -24.61 -2.07 -9.14
C LEU A 126 -23.84 -1.24 -8.11
N LEU A 127 -23.66 -1.75 -6.88
CA LEU A 127 -23.03 -1.00 -5.78
C LEU A 127 -21.94 -1.82 -5.12
N ASN A 128 -20.71 -1.36 -5.25
CA ASN A 128 -19.55 -1.88 -4.55
C ASN A 128 -19.08 -0.90 -3.48
N VAL A 129 -18.74 -1.42 -2.32
CA VAL A 129 -18.14 -0.67 -1.22
C VAL A 129 -16.82 -1.34 -0.83
N SER A 130 -15.75 -0.56 -0.79
CA SER A 130 -14.41 -1.07 -0.50
C SER A 130 -13.78 -0.31 0.68
N PRO A 131 -13.89 -0.84 1.91
CA PRO A 131 -13.09 -0.38 3.03
C PRO A 131 -11.64 -0.85 2.87
N ASN A 132 -10.71 0.07 3.13
CA ASN A 132 -9.27 -0.14 3.09
C ASN A 132 -8.64 0.40 4.37
N LEU A 133 -7.59 -0.25 4.83
CA LEU A 133 -6.76 0.19 5.95
C LEU A 133 -5.29 0.04 5.56
N PHE A 134 -4.52 1.08 5.79
CA PHE A 134 -3.07 1.08 5.67
C PHE A 134 -2.49 1.50 7.02
N TYR A 135 -1.75 0.61 7.67
CA TYR A 135 -1.28 0.78 9.05
C TYR A 135 0.24 0.73 9.10
N ASN A 136 0.86 1.78 9.61
CA ASN A 136 2.28 1.81 9.89
C ASN A 136 2.53 1.15 11.26
N LEU A 137 3.23 0.01 11.25
CA LEU A 137 3.54 -0.76 12.45
C LEU A 137 4.57 -0.08 13.35
N GLY A 138 5.39 0.81 12.78
CA GLY A 138 6.45 1.49 13.51
C GLY A 138 5.92 2.58 14.43
N ASP A 139 5.07 3.46 13.89
CA ASP A 139 4.56 4.64 14.60
C ASP A 139 3.12 4.51 15.10
N ASN A 140 2.46 3.38 14.81
CA ASN A 140 1.06 3.11 15.15
C ASN A 140 0.07 4.12 14.54
N SER A 141 0.38 4.67 13.37
CA SER A 141 -0.54 5.48 12.61
C SER A 141 -1.20 4.70 11.46
N ALA A 142 -2.32 5.18 10.94
CA ALA A 142 -3.06 4.51 9.90
C ALA A 142 -3.74 5.50 8.95
N LEU A 143 -3.93 5.05 7.70
CA LEU A 143 -4.86 5.65 6.76
C LEU A 143 -6.04 4.68 6.55
N ALA A 144 -7.21 5.05 7.03
CA ALA A 144 -8.45 4.34 6.71
C ALA A 144 -9.14 5.02 5.53
N GLN A 145 -9.64 4.22 4.59
CA GLN A 145 -10.34 4.71 3.41
C GLN A 145 -11.58 3.86 3.16
N VAL A 146 -12.66 4.49 2.72
CA VAL A 146 -13.82 3.79 2.18
C VAL A 146 -14.07 4.33 0.77
N ILE A 147 -14.07 3.42 -0.21
CA ILE A 147 -14.40 3.74 -1.60
C ILE A 147 -15.79 3.19 -1.89
N LEU A 148 -16.60 3.97 -2.58
CA LEU A 148 -17.93 3.60 -3.07
C LEU A 148 -17.93 3.76 -4.58
N GLN A 149 -18.35 2.71 -5.29
CA GLN A 149 -18.61 2.73 -6.72
C GLN A 149 -20.05 2.29 -6.98
N TRP A 150 -20.82 3.15 -7.61
CA TRP A 150 -22.25 2.92 -7.83
C TRP A 150 -22.66 3.23 -9.26
N ASP A 151 -23.12 2.22 -9.97
CA ASP A 151 -23.73 2.38 -11.30
C ASP A 151 -25.22 2.72 -11.10
N LEU A 152 -25.52 4.03 -11.08
CA LEU A 152 -26.87 4.57 -10.82
C LEU A 152 -27.88 4.17 -11.92
N ALA A 153 -27.41 4.16 -13.17
CA ALA A 153 -28.18 3.83 -14.36
C ALA A 153 -27.22 3.37 -15.47
N GLN A 154 -27.73 2.97 -16.61
CA GLN A 154 -26.95 2.44 -17.73
C GLN A 154 -25.76 3.34 -18.11
N ASP A 155 -25.93 4.66 -18.05
CA ASP A 155 -24.95 5.65 -18.53
C ASP A 155 -24.40 6.53 -17.38
N TRP A 156 -24.74 6.23 -16.11
CA TRP A 156 -24.37 7.03 -14.95
C TRP A 156 -23.62 6.24 -13.90
N GLN A 157 -22.47 6.72 -13.53
CA GLN A 157 -21.65 6.16 -12.46
C GLN A 157 -21.30 7.21 -11.40
N VAL A 158 -21.36 6.84 -10.14
CA VAL A 158 -20.87 7.62 -9.00
C VAL A 158 -19.66 6.92 -8.39
N LEU A 159 -18.59 7.68 -8.18
CA LEU A 159 -17.43 7.28 -7.41
C LEU A 159 -17.33 8.19 -6.19
N GLY A 160 -17.26 7.61 -5.00
CA GLY A 160 -17.03 8.31 -3.74
C GLY A 160 -15.82 7.75 -3.02
N ALA A 161 -15.09 8.59 -2.27
CA ALA A 161 -14.05 8.15 -1.37
C ALA A 161 -14.02 9.03 -0.11
N LEU A 162 -13.94 8.36 1.04
CA LEU A 162 -13.67 8.98 2.34
C LEU A 162 -12.30 8.54 2.79
N ASN A 163 -11.42 9.49 3.11
CA ASN A 163 -10.09 9.23 3.65
C ASN A 163 -10.00 9.77 5.06
N LEU A 164 -9.54 8.93 5.99
CA LEU A 164 -9.41 9.24 7.40
C LEU A 164 -7.99 8.89 7.85
N PRO A 165 -7.06 9.86 7.89
CA PRO A 165 -5.76 9.68 8.52
C PRO A 165 -5.95 9.61 10.03
N LEU A 166 -5.26 8.67 10.68
CA LEU A 166 -5.37 8.33 12.09
C LEU A 166 -3.98 8.19 12.69
N GLY A 167 -3.72 8.87 13.78
CA GLY A 167 -2.45 8.78 14.51
C GLY A 167 -2.22 10.00 15.39
N PRO A 168 -1.33 9.90 16.39
CA PRO A 168 -0.89 11.05 17.15
C PRO A 168 -0.03 12.00 16.30
N PRO A 169 0.11 13.28 16.68
CA PRO A 169 1.08 14.19 16.06
C PRO A 169 2.50 13.59 16.07
N GLY A 170 3.28 13.86 15.02
CA GLY A 170 4.63 13.34 14.82
C GLY A 170 4.67 11.99 14.09
N THR A 171 3.52 11.38 13.79
CA THR A 171 3.42 10.12 13.05
C THR A 171 3.11 10.36 11.56
N GLU A 172 3.36 9.37 10.73
CA GLU A 172 3.22 9.48 9.28
C GLU A 172 1.81 9.90 8.85
N TYR A 173 0.76 9.28 9.43
CA TYR A 173 -0.64 9.61 9.11
C TYR A 173 -1.27 10.58 10.11
N GLY A 174 -0.69 10.79 11.30
CA GLY A 174 -1.17 11.75 12.29
C GLY A 174 -0.68 13.19 12.07
N GLY A 175 0.27 13.37 11.13
CA GLY A 175 0.89 14.65 10.80
C GLY A 175 2.34 14.76 11.29
N LEU A 176 3.24 15.02 10.34
CA LEU A 176 4.67 15.15 10.59
C LEU A 176 5.01 16.46 11.31
N GLU A 177 5.95 16.42 12.25
CA GLU A 177 6.48 17.63 12.89
C GLU A 177 7.20 18.51 11.87
N THR A 178 7.02 19.81 11.95
CA THR A 178 7.68 20.79 11.05
C THR A 178 8.92 21.43 11.64
N GLY A 179 9.23 21.14 12.91
CA GLY A 179 10.27 21.84 13.68
C GLY A 179 9.82 23.20 14.23
N GLN A 180 8.57 23.60 14.03
CA GLN A 180 7.93 24.74 14.68
C GLN A 180 6.95 24.23 15.73
N ASP A 181 6.92 24.87 16.90
CA ASP A 181 6.03 24.49 17.99
C ASP A 181 4.56 24.47 17.52
N ASP A 182 3.83 23.41 17.84
CA ASP A 182 2.41 23.20 17.54
C ASP A 182 2.03 23.15 16.04
N LEU A 183 3.00 23.08 15.12
CA LEU A 183 2.73 22.96 13.69
C LEU A 183 3.11 21.57 13.16
N ASN A 184 2.09 20.81 12.76
CA ASN A 184 2.27 19.51 12.12
C ASN A 184 1.79 19.56 10.66
N LEU A 185 2.53 18.93 9.76
CA LEU A 185 2.17 18.77 8.36
C LEU A 185 1.51 17.43 8.14
N GLY A 186 0.23 17.43 7.85
CA GLY A 186 -0.52 16.18 7.59
C GLY A 186 -1.71 16.44 6.69
N THR A 187 -2.19 15.36 6.08
CA THR A 187 -3.46 15.37 5.35
C THR A 187 -4.59 15.20 6.35
N GLY A 188 -5.53 16.15 6.39
CA GLY A 188 -6.77 16.00 7.17
C GLY A 188 -7.73 14.98 6.54
N PRO A 189 -8.86 14.68 7.23
CA PRO A 189 -9.94 13.88 6.62
C PRO A 189 -10.36 14.47 5.27
N GLY A 190 -10.50 13.62 4.28
CA GLY A 190 -10.83 14.01 2.92
C GLY A 190 -12.07 13.29 2.39
N LEU A 191 -12.92 14.01 1.67
CA LEU A 191 -14.07 13.48 0.93
C LEU A 191 -13.89 13.79 -0.56
N PHE A 192 -14.02 12.77 -1.39
CA PHE A 192 -14.06 12.89 -2.84
C PHE A 192 -15.39 12.35 -3.36
N ALA A 193 -15.98 13.02 -4.34
CA ALA A 193 -17.13 12.54 -5.07
C ALA A 193 -17.03 12.93 -6.55
N GLN A 194 -17.34 11.99 -7.43
CA GLN A 194 -17.38 12.17 -8.87
C GLN A 194 -18.65 11.52 -9.42
N ILE A 195 -19.28 12.20 -10.37
CA ILE A 195 -20.38 11.64 -11.18
C ILE A 195 -19.90 11.65 -12.64
N ALA A 196 -19.97 10.50 -13.27
CA ALA A 196 -19.64 10.32 -14.69
C ALA A 196 -20.89 9.96 -15.48
N PHE A 197 -21.00 10.54 -16.67
CA PHE A 197 -22.03 10.21 -17.65
C PHE A 197 -21.36 9.76 -18.95
N TYR A 198 -21.76 8.63 -19.46
CA TYR A 198 -21.27 8.05 -20.71
C TYR A 198 -22.35 8.18 -21.80
N PHE A 199 -21.98 8.57 -23.01
CA PHE A 199 -22.90 8.76 -24.15
C PHE A 199 -22.35 8.11 -25.43
#